data_23f277c31f68ed989322f55f34efe138
#
_entry.id   23f277c31f68ed989322f55f34efe138
#
_cell.length_a   1.000
_cell.length_b   1.000
_cell.length_c   1.000
_cell.angle_alpha   90.00
_cell.angle_beta   90.00
_cell.angle_gamma   90.00
#
_symmetry.space_group_name_H-M   'P 1'
#
loop_
_entity.id
_entity.type
_entity.pdbx_description
1 polymer ?
#
loop_
_entity_poly.entity_id
_entity_poly.type
_entity_poly.pdbx_seq_one_letter_code
_entity_poly.pdbx_strand_id
1 'polypeptide(L)'
;MNKLDEELMAKFLMGECSEEELCKVNAWLDESDGNARELFRIEQIYHLGKSEEFADEKKIEKAEKQLFKRLAQEEAKRNKVRRLNAWMRYAAMFIGIFFISGLSYHIYQSQSEESELVAVTARDEVKELMLPDGTKVWLNKHTTLKYPREFSEKGRNVYMEGEAYFEVKRNTEKPFIVRSEAMQVRVLGTVFNFKSDKTNRSAVATLIKGEIEVKGTHEEGMIVLAPGQKAELNAVTRRLVVKQVDTGIENWHNNQFVFEKADIFTIARTLENSYGVKIILAPDMDATKTYSGTLKKKDSVEETLNLIKSTNALPIEYKIVGNSVFLSSKK
;
A
#
# COMPACT_ATOMS: atom_id res chain seq x y z
N MET A 1 37.09 -22.80 -55.09
CA MET A 1 38.40 -22.78 -54.39
C MET A 1 39.21 -21.69 -55.07
N ASN A 2 39.37 -20.54 -54.40
CA ASN A 2 40.32 -19.54 -54.87
C ASN A 2 41.74 -20.08 -54.58
N LYS A 3 42.50 -20.38 -55.64
CA LYS A 3 43.93 -20.67 -55.48
C LYS A 3 44.64 -19.34 -55.18
N LEU A 4 45.48 -19.37 -54.15
CA LEU A 4 46.43 -18.29 -53.93
C LEU A 4 47.40 -18.21 -55.12
N ASP A 5 47.77 -16.99 -55.50
CA ASP A 5 48.68 -16.75 -56.57
C ASP A 5 50.02 -17.44 -56.25
N GLU A 6 50.57 -18.20 -57.23
CA GLU A 6 51.85 -18.97 -57.08
C GLU A 6 53.02 -18.03 -56.78
N GLU A 7 52.96 -16.76 -57.23
CA GLU A 7 54.00 -15.78 -56.96
C GLU A 7 53.93 -15.29 -55.49
N LEU A 8 52.71 -15.09 -54.96
CA LEU A 8 52.53 -14.71 -53.59
C LEU A 8 52.87 -15.82 -52.61
N MET A 9 52.60 -17.05 -53.00
CA MET A 9 52.96 -18.23 -52.22
C MET A 9 54.49 -18.43 -52.16
N ALA A 10 55.22 -18.19 -53.27
CA ALA A 10 56.65 -18.21 -53.30
C ALA A 10 57.27 -17.09 -52.42
N LYS A 11 56.79 -15.90 -52.49
CA LYS A 11 57.19 -14.76 -51.60
C LYS A 11 57.00 -15.08 -50.14
N PHE A 12 55.86 -15.71 -49.80
CA PHE A 12 55.58 -16.12 -48.41
C PHE A 12 56.63 -17.15 -47.90
N LEU A 13 56.96 -18.15 -48.70
CA LEU A 13 57.94 -19.17 -48.34
C LEU A 13 59.39 -18.62 -48.27
N MET A 14 59.70 -17.55 -49.02
CA MET A 14 60.95 -16.83 -48.94
C MET A 14 61.06 -15.82 -47.81
N GLY A 15 59.91 -15.48 -47.15
CA GLY A 15 59.82 -14.46 -46.09
C GLY A 15 59.84 -13.02 -46.63
N GLU A 16 59.56 -12.82 -47.91
CA GLU A 16 59.63 -11.52 -48.61
C GLU A 16 58.26 -10.85 -48.81
N CYS A 17 57.23 -11.27 -48.08
CA CYS A 17 55.87 -10.68 -48.13
C CYS A 17 55.81 -9.35 -47.41
N SER A 18 55.12 -8.38 -48.02
CA SER A 18 54.69 -7.14 -47.36
C SER A 18 53.53 -7.40 -46.36
N GLU A 19 53.23 -6.45 -45.45
CA GLU A 19 52.17 -6.61 -44.48
C GLU A 19 50.79 -6.83 -45.14
N GLU A 20 50.51 -6.17 -46.29
CA GLU A 20 49.26 -6.37 -47.04
C GLU A 20 49.19 -7.75 -47.70
N GLU A 21 50.30 -8.27 -48.17
CA GLU A 21 50.42 -9.61 -48.76
C GLU A 21 50.30 -10.70 -47.70
N LEU A 22 50.82 -10.49 -46.49
CA LEU A 22 50.64 -11.37 -45.33
C LEU A 22 49.18 -11.46 -44.89
N CYS A 23 48.46 -10.32 -44.90
CA CYS A 23 47.04 -10.34 -44.63
C CYS A 23 46.23 -11.18 -45.62
N LYS A 24 46.57 -11.12 -46.91
CA LYS A 24 45.93 -11.96 -47.96
C LYS A 24 46.22 -13.46 -47.77
N VAL A 25 47.44 -13.81 -47.41
CA VAL A 25 47.80 -15.20 -47.14
C VAL A 25 47.06 -15.71 -45.89
N ASN A 26 47.00 -14.92 -44.80
CA ASN A 26 46.29 -15.29 -43.59
C ASN A 26 44.76 -15.43 -43.83
N ALA A 27 44.15 -14.51 -44.59
CA ALA A 27 42.76 -14.62 -44.96
C ALA A 27 42.45 -15.88 -45.77
N TRP A 28 43.35 -16.26 -46.71
CA TRP A 28 43.20 -17.48 -47.48
C TRP A 28 43.39 -18.74 -46.62
N LEU A 29 44.30 -18.74 -45.64
CA LEU A 29 44.47 -19.82 -44.67
C LEU A 29 43.24 -20.02 -43.78
N ASP A 30 42.57 -18.92 -43.40
CA ASP A 30 41.38 -18.98 -42.58
C ASP A 30 40.11 -19.44 -43.35
N GLU A 31 40.13 -19.39 -44.70
CA GLU A 31 38.99 -19.86 -45.52
C GLU A 31 38.76 -21.38 -45.45
N SER A 32 39.82 -22.18 -45.32
CA SER A 32 39.70 -23.65 -45.31
C SER A 32 40.92 -24.34 -44.75
N ASP A 33 40.71 -25.39 -43.94
CA ASP A 33 41.76 -26.30 -43.48
C ASP A 33 42.51 -26.97 -44.63
N GLY A 34 41.91 -27.05 -45.80
CA GLY A 34 42.54 -27.55 -47.03
C GLY A 34 43.66 -26.63 -47.52
N ASN A 35 43.49 -25.29 -47.32
CA ASN A 35 44.46 -24.30 -47.74
C ASN A 35 45.74 -24.39 -46.88
N ALA A 36 45.61 -24.61 -45.60
CA ALA A 36 46.73 -24.84 -44.69
C ALA A 36 47.51 -26.11 -45.06
N ARG A 37 46.84 -27.17 -45.50
CA ARG A 37 47.49 -28.41 -45.96
C ARG A 37 48.24 -28.21 -47.28
N GLU A 38 47.65 -27.41 -48.19
CA GLU A 38 48.25 -27.08 -49.47
C GLU A 38 49.55 -26.27 -49.26
N LEU A 39 49.51 -25.24 -48.42
CA LEU A 39 50.70 -24.45 -48.08
C LEU A 39 51.77 -25.30 -47.46
N PHE A 40 51.43 -26.18 -46.52
CA PHE A 40 52.39 -27.08 -45.88
C PHE A 40 53.03 -28.04 -46.88
N ARG A 41 52.27 -28.55 -47.87
CA ARG A 41 52.80 -29.40 -48.93
C ARG A 41 53.81 -28.66 -49.81
N ILE A 42 53.49 -27.38 -50.16
CA ILE A 42 54.40 -26.56 -50.99
C ILE A 42 55.64 -26.17 -50.20
N GLU A 43 55.52 -25.87 -48.93
CA GLU A 43 56.63 -25.61 -48.02
C GLU A 43 57.59 -26.85 -47.93
N GLN A 44 57.02 -28.04 -47.84
CA GLN A 44 57.82 -29.28 -47.87
C GLN A 44 58.58 -29.44 -49.17
N ILE A 45 57.92 -29.16 -50.32
CA ILE A 45 58.58 -29.26 -51.64
C ILE A 45 59.70 -28.21 -51.74
N TYR A 46 59.50 -27.01 -51.26
CA TYR A 46 60.47 -25.92 -51.26
C TYR A 46 61.72 -26.28 -50.41
N HIS A 47 61.48 -26.85 -49.22
CA HIS A 47 62.55 -27.27 -48.33
C HIS A 47 63.32 -28.55 -48.86
N LEU A 48 62.61 -29.46 -49.54
CA LEU A 48 63.22 -30.60 -50.22
C LEU A 48 64.13 -30.17 -51.37
N GLY A 49 63.77 -29.07 -52.05
CA GLY A 49 64.63 -28.53 -53.12
C GLY A 49 65.87 -27.77 -52.63
N LYS A 50 65.90 -27.41 -51.32
CA LYS A 50 66.96 -26.59 -50.74
C LYS A 50 67.97 -27.37 -49.86
N SER A 51 67.62 -28.60 -49.44
CA SER A 51 68.51 -29.43 -48.59
C SER A 51 68.67 -30.85 -49.14
N GLU A 52 69.88 -31.24 -49.45
CA GLU A 52 70.29 -32.63 -49.73
C GLU A 52 70.29 -33.51 -48.46
N GLU A 53 69.77 -33.05 -47.37
CA GLU A 53 69.69 -33.79 -46.12
C GLU A 53 68.29 -34.43 -45.97
N PHE A 54 68.27 -35.76 -46.06
CA PHE A 54 67.07 -36.60 -45.87
C PHE A 54 66.29 -36.20 -44.59
N ALA A 55 65.16 -35.57 -44.76
CA ALA A 55 64.24 -35.31 -43.67
C ALA A 55 63.68 -36.62 -43.10
N ASP A 56 63.97 -36.92 -41.85
CA ASP A 56 63.56 -38.12 -41.12
C ASP A 56 62.04 -38.21 -41.12
N GLU A 57 61.46 -39.11 -41.89
CA GLU A 57 60.00 -39.30 -42.11
C GLU A 57 59.24 -39.41 -40.77
N LYS A 58 59.92 -39.93 -39.72
CA LYS A 58 59.37 -39.99 -38.34
C LYS A 58 59.23 -38.63 -37.68
N LYS A 59 60.10 -37.66 -38.03
CA LYS A 59 59.97 -36.29 -37.48
C LYS A 59 58.83 -35.54 -38.13
N ILE A 60 58.59 -35.75 -39.41
CA ILE A 60 57.47 -35.14 -40.15
C ILE A 60 56.15 -35.70 -39.64
N GLU A 61 56.01 -37.01 -39.51
CA GLU A 61 54.82 -37.64 -38.96
C GLU A 61 54.48 -37.16 -37.52
N LYS A 62 55.53 -36.96 -36.71
CA LYS A 62 55.35 -36.45 -35.33
C LYS A 62 54.95 -35.00 -35.29
N ALA A 63 55.45 -34.15 -36.17
CA ALA A 63 55.08 -32.76 -36.30
C ALA A 63 53.63 -32.61 -36.78
N GLU A 64 53.24 -33.40 -37.79
CA GLU A 64 51.88 -33.45 -38.30
C GLU A 64 50.86 -33.87 -37.21
N LYS A 65 51.16 -34.96 -36.50
CA LYS A 65 50.32 -35.41 -35.37
C LYS A 65 50.19 -34.36 -34.26
N GLN A 66 51.25 -33.62 -33.96
CA GLN A 66 51.22 -32.56 -32.98
C GLN A 66 50.38 -31.38 -33.45
N LEU A 67 50.45 -31.00 -34.71
CA LEU A 67 49.65 -29.92 -35.29
C LEU A 67 48.16 -30.28 -35.26
N PHE A 68 47.79 -31.47 -35.74
CA PHE A 68 46.38 -31.91 -35.70
C PHE A 68 45.85 -32.03 -34.27
N LYS A 69 46.65 -32.44 -33.31
CA LYS A 69 46.26 -32.48 -31.90
C LYS A 69 46.00 -31.08 -31.33
N ARG A 70 46.80 -30.07 -31.70
CA ARG A 70 46.59 -28.67 -31.29
C ARG A 70 45.33 -28.09 -31.93
N LEU A 71 45.10 -28.30 -33.22
CA LEU A 71 43.90 -27.85 -33.93
C LEU A 71 42.63 -28.46 -33.31
N ALA A 72 42.66 -29.78 -33.07
CA ALA A 72 41.53 -30.46 -32.43
C ALA A 72 41.24 -29.93 -30.98
N GLN A 73 42.31 -29.57 -30.23
CA GLN A 73 42.16 -28.98 -28.91
C GLN A 73 41.57 -27.55 -28.94
N GLU A 74 41.94 -26.77 -29.93
CA GLU A 74 41.40 -25.40 -30.13
C GLU A 74 39.93 -25.43 -30.55
N GLU A 75 39.56 -26.33 -31.48
CA GLU A 75 38.17 -26.54 -31.86
C GLU A 75 37.30 -27.03 -30.69
N ALA A 76 37.84 -27.97 -29.90
CA ALA A 76 37.13 -28.45 -28.70
C ALA A 76 36.89 -27.32 -27.66
N LYS A 77 37.88 -26.43 -27.43
CA LYS A 77 37.75 -25.26 -26.58
C LYS A 77 36.67 -24.28 -27.13
N ARG A 78 36.72 -23.99 -28.44
CA ARG A 78 35.78 -23.08 -29.11
C ARG A 78 34.34 -23.59 -29.06
N ASN A 79 34.15 -24.90 -29.25
CA ASN A 79 32.82 -25.53 -29.15
C ASN A 79 32.31 -25.58 -27.71
N LYS A 80 33.19 -25.76 -26.72
CA LYS A 80 32.84 -25.73 -25.31
C LYS A 80 32.34 -24.34 -24.88
N VAL A 81 33.02 -23.27 -25.32
CA VAL A 81 32.62 -21.88 -25.04
C VAL A 81 31.29 -21.54 -25.74
N ARG A 82 31.09 -21.97 -27.00
CA ARG A 82 29.84 -21.76 -27.72
C ARG A 82 28.65 -22.46 -27.02
N ARG A 83 28.84 -23.70 -26.56
CA ARG A 83 27.80 -24.41 -25.78
C ARG A 83 27.51 -23.74 -24.44
N LEU A 84 28.55 -23.27 -23.74
CA LEU A 84 28.37 -22.55 -22.47
C LEU A 84 27.58 -21.25 -22.65
N ASN A 85 27.90 -20.49 -23.71
CA ASN A 85 27.17 -19.24 -24.03
C ASN A 85 25.72 -19.51 -24.45
N ALA A 86 25.44 -20.61 -25.16
CA ALA A 86 24.09 -21.01 -25.47
C ALA A 86 23.29 -21.38 -24.19
N TRP A 87 23.91 -22.18 -23.31
CA TRP A 87 23.33 -22.53 -22.02
C TRP A 87 23.04 -21.31 -21.12
N MET A 88 23.98 -20.35 -21.08
CA MET A 88 23.76 -19.09 -20.33
C MET A 88 22.59 -18.26 -20.89
N ARG A 89 22.40 -18.25 -22.23
CA ARG A 89 21.24 -17.57 -22.84
C ARG A 89 19.91 -18.23 -22.42
N TYR A 90 19.86 -19.57 -22.41
CA TYR A 90 18.66 -20.28 -21.95
C TYR A 90 18.44 -20.10 -20.44
N ALA A 91 19.51 -20.16 -19.62
CA ALA A 91 19.43 -19.90 -18.19
C ALA A 91 18.90 -18.49 -17.90
N ALA A 92 19.40 -17.46 -18.60
CA ALA A 92 18.90 -16.09 -18.46
C ALA A 92 17.41 -15.97 -18.84
N MET A 93 16.98 -16.68 -19.90
CA MET A 93 15.57 -16.71 -20.30
C MET A 93 14.69 -17.37 -19.24
N PHE A 94 15.11 -18.50 -18.67
CA PHE A 94 14.36 -19.17 -17.59
C PHE A 94 14.31 -18.32 -16.31
N ILE A 95 15.41 -17.65 -15.96
CA ILE A 95 15.42 -16.71 -14.83
C ILE A 95 14.45 -15.55 -15.09
N GLY A 96 14.45 -14.98 -16.31
CA GLY A 96 13.52 -13.92 -16.70
C GLY A 96 12.06 -14.36 -16.58
N ILE A 97 11.72 -15.55 -17.08
CA ILE A 97 10.35 -16.12 -16.98
C ILE A 97 9.99 -16.34 -15.50
N PHE A 98 10.90 -16.85 -14.69
CA PHE A 98 10.67 -17.06 -13.26
C PHE A 98 10.41 -15.76 -12.51
N PHE A 99 11.17 -14.69 -12.79
CA PHE A 99 10.95 -13.38 -12.21
C PHE A 99 9.63 -12.76 -12.68
N ILE A 100 9.30 -12.86 -13.97
CA ILE A 100 8.03 -12.35 -14.51
C ILE A 100 6.84 -13.10 -13.92
N SER A 101 6.91 -14.44 -13.84
CA SER A 101 5.85 -15.24 -13.24
C SER A 101 5.70 -14.99 -11.74
N GLY A 102 6.80 -14.84 -11.02
CA GLY A 102 6.81 -14.46 -9.60
C GLY A 102 6.21 -13.08 -9.35
N LEU A 103 6.60 -12.09 -10.16
CA LEU A 103 6.05 -10.75 -10.10
C LEU A 103 4.56 -10.74 -10.48
N SER A 104 4.18 -11.46 -11.53
CA SER A 104 2.78 -11.61 -11.96
C SER A 104 1.93 -12.29 -10.89
N TYR A 105 2.46 -13.36 -10.26
CA TYR A 105 1.81 -14.02 -9.14
C TYR A 105 1.65 -13.09 -7.92
N HIS A 106 2.68 -12.31 -7.61
CA HIS A 106 2.63 -11.34 -6.52
C HIS A 106 1.60 -10.23 -6.78
N ILE A 107 1.54 -9.70 -8.03
CA ILE A 107 0.54 -8.72 -8.45
C ILE A 107 -0.87 -9.34 -8.41
N TYR A 108 -1.03 -10.57 -8.92
CA TYR A 108 -2.31 -11.29 -8.89
C TYR A 108 -2.79 -11.50 -7.45
N GLN A 109 -1.92 -11.93 -6.55
CA GLN A 109 -2.26 -12.11 -5.14
C GLN A 109 -2.55 -10.78 -4.42
N SER A 110 -1.90 -9.69 -4.83
CA SER A 110 -2.20 -8.35 -4.31
C SER A 110 -3.54 -7.79 -4.81
N GLN A 111 -3.96 -8.12 -6.03
CA GLN A 111 -5.26 -7.71 -6.62
C GLN A 111 -6.43 -8.61 -6.20
N SER A 112 -6.19 -9.83 -5.77
CA SER A 112 -7.26 -10.79 -5.42
C SER A 112 -8.02 -10.47 -4.13
N GLU A 113 -7.72 -9.38 -3.43
CA GLU A 113 -8.41 -8.95 -2.21
C GLU A 113 -9.49 -7.87 -2.41
N GLU A 114 -9.91 -7.55 -3.64
CA GLU A 114 -11.15 -6.83 -3.85
C GLU A 114 -12.34 -7.79 -3.62
N SER A 115 -12.55 -8.15 -2.35
CA SER A 115 -13.79 -8.77 -1.92
C SER A 115 -14.94 -7.81 -2.26
N GLU A 116 -15.99 -8.35 -2.86
CA GLU A 116 -17.21 -7.61 -3.19
C GLU A 116 -17.69 -6.82 -1.96
N LEU A 117 -17.65 -5.48 -2.04
CA LEU A 117 -18.04 -4.62 -0.94
C LEU A 117 -19.56 -4.51 -0.87
N VAL A 118 -20.11 -4.83 0.27
CA VAL A 118 -21.50 -4.52 0.62
C VAL A 118 -21.57 -3.05 1.02
N ALA A 119 -22.42 -2.28 0.36
CA ALA A 119 -22.70 -0.90 0.71
C ALA A 119 -24.05 -0.78 1.46
N VAL A 120 -24.02 -0.22 2.65
CA VAL A 120 -25.21 0.06 3.46
C VAL A 120 -25.32 1.56 3.67
N THR A 121 -26.46 2.14 3.32
CA THR A 121 -26.75 3.58 3.52
C THR A 121 -27.91 3.74 4.49
N ALA A 122 -27.71 4.57 5.51
CA ALA A 122 -28.75 5.12 6.34
C ALA A 122 -29.25 6.41 5.69
N ARG A 123 -30.53 6.46 5.32
CA ARG A 123 -31.13 7.66 4.69
C ARG A 123 -31.55 8.66 5.76
N ASP A 124 -32.83 8.63 6.16
CA ASP A 124 -33.43 9.62 7.05
C ASP A 124 -33.52 9.15 8.50
N GLU A 125 -33.14 7.90 8.77
CA GLU A 125 -33.19 7.28 10.09
C GLU A 125 -31.83 6.64 10.45
N VAL A 126 -31.59 6.54 11.76
CA VAL A 126 -30.44 5.78 12.29
C VAL A 126 -30.62 4.31 11.98
N LYS A 127 -29.57 3.69 11.46
CA LYS A 127 -29.59 2.28 11.09
C LYS A 127 -28.55 1.49 11.88
N GLU A 128 -29.02 0.50 12.64
CA GLU A 128 -28.15 -0.47 13.30
C GLU A 128 -27.82 -1.64 12.37
N LEU A 129 -26.57 -2.09 12.40
CA LEU A 129 -26.15 -3.29 11.68
C LEU A 129 -25.05 -4.02 12.47
N MET A 130 -24.94 -5.32 12.22
CA MET A 130 -23.88 -6.15 12.74
C MET A 130 -22.97 -6.59 11.58
N LEU A 131 -21.68 -6.34 11.72
CA LEU A 131 -20.68 -6.75 10.75
C LEU A 131 -20.31 -8.24 10.89
N PRO A 132 -19.65 -8.84 9.87
CA PRO A 132 -19.32 -10.27 9.86
C PRO A 132 -18.46 -10.73 11.05
N ASP A 133 -17.66 -9.83 11.65
CA ASP A 133 -16.85 -10.12 12.83
C ASP A 133 -17.62 -10.00 14.15
N GLY A 134 -18.89 -9.61 14.12
CA GLY A 134 -19.74 -9.35 15.28
C GLY A 134 -19.57 -7.93 15.86
N THR A 135 -18.89 -7.02 15.17
CA THR A 135 -18.86 -5.59 15.48
C THR A 135 -20.24 -5.00 15.25
N LYS A 136 -20.75 -4.23 16.22
CA LYS A 136 -22.00 -3.48 16.07
C LYS A 136 -21.70 -2.07 15.58
N VAL A 137 -22.50 -1.61 14.65
CA VAL A 137 -22.36 -0.28 14.05
C VAL A 137 -23.72 0.38 13.97
N TRP A 138 -23.82 1.62 14.42
CA TRP A 138 -24.98 2.48 14.19
C TRP A 138 -24.58 3.57 13.20
N LEU A 139 -25.29 3.64 12.11
CA LEU A 139 -25.11 4.66 11.08
C LEU A 139 -26.08 5.80 11.34
N ASN A 140 -25.57 7.02 11.46
CA ASN A 140 -26.40 8.22 11.53
C ASN A 140 -27.04 8.51 10.15
N LYS A 141 -27.99 9.41 10.12
CA LYS A 141 -28.66 9.86 8.88
C LYS A 141 -27.64 10.26 7.83
N HIS A 142 -27.93 9.94 6.57
CA HIS A 142 -27.09 10.25 5.40
C HIS A 142 -25.69 9.63 5.45
N THR A 143 -25.51 8.52 6.17
CA THR A 143 -24.23 7.82 6.31
C THR A 143 -24.19 6.60 5.42
N THR A 144 -23.09 6.40 4.72
CA THR A 144 -22.80 5.20 3.91
C THR A 144 -21.61 4.47 4.50
N LEU A 145 -21.77 3.17 4.74
CA LEU A 145 -20.71 2.24 5.15
C LEU A 145 -20.54 1.18 4.08
N LYS A 146 -19.28 0.95 3.69
CA LYS A 146 -18.90 -0.14 2.77
C LYS A 146 -17.96 -1.10 3.49
N TYR A 147 -18.26 -2.38 3.44
CA TYR A 147 -17.48 -3.42 4.09
C TYR A 147 -17.54 -4.71 3.26
N PRO A 148 -16.52 -5.60 3.34
CA PRO A 148 -16.54 -6.88 2.64
C PRO A 148 -17.52 -7.86 3.29
N ARG A 149 -18.07 -8.80 2.52
CA ARG A 149 -18.91 -9.88 3.06
C ARG A 149 -18.17 -10.72 4.10
N GLU A 150 -16.86 -10.90 3.92
CA GLU A 150 -15.97 -11.55 4.86
C GLU A 150 -14.68 -10.73 4.98
N PHE A 151 -14.19 -10.57 6.20
CA PHE A 151 -12.94 -9.87 6.44
C PHE A 151 -11.73 -10.74 6.11
N SER A 152 -10.69 -10.12 5.56
CA SER A 152 -9.46 -10.81 5.19
C SER A 152 -8.63 -11.25 6.40
N GLU A 153 -7.65 -12.12 6.15
CA GLU A 153 -6.67 -12.51 7.17
C GLU A 153 -5.80 -11.33 7.66
N LYS A 154 -5.61 -10.31 6.82
CA LYS A 154 -4.73 -9.15 7.09
C LYS A 154 -5.39 -8.07 7.95
N GLY A 155 -6.74 -8.06 8.04
CA GLY A 155 -7.43 -7.04 8.81
C GLY A 155 -8.91 -6.87 8.44
N ARG A 156 -9.60 -6.07 9.24
CA ARG A 156 -11.04 -5.79 9.15
C ARG A 156 -11.21 -4.36 8.64
N ASN A 157 -11.14 -4.18 7.31
CA ASN A 157 -11.24 -2.86 6.69
C ASN A 157 -12.68 -2.51 6.33
N VAL A 158 -13.11 -1.30 6.70
CA VAL A 158 -14.39 -0.71 6.30
C VAL A 158 -14.16 0.71 5.78
N TYR A 159 -15.01 1.17 4.89
CA TYR A 159 -14.98 2.51 4.31
C TYR A 159 -16.27 3.23 4.65
N MET A 160 -16.19 4.47 5.11
CA MET A 160 -17.39 5.20 5.45
C MET A 160 -17.32 6.68 5.08
N GLU A 161 -18.52 7.23 4.87
CA GLU A 161 -18.80 8.66 4.72
C GLU A 161 -20.05 9.00 5.53
N GLY A 162 -20.01 10.08 6.29
CA GLY A 162 -21.04 10.46 7.23
C GLY A 162 -20.60 10.25 8.67
N GLU A 163 -21.50 9.83 9.55
CA GLU A 163 -21.23 9.65 10.97
C GLU A 163 -21.71 8.27 11.45
N ALA A 164 -20.83 7.54 12.14
CA ALA A 164 -21.16 6.23 12.69
C ALA A 164 -20.56 6.02 14.09
N TYR A 165 -21.31 5.31 14.91
CA TYR A 165 -20.86 4.83 16.20
C TYR A 165 -20.52 3.35 16.10
N PHE A 166 -19.36 2.97 16.65
CA PHE A 166 -18.80 1.63 16.54
C PHE A 166 -18.60 1.01 17.93
N GLU A 167 -19.11 -0.19 18.12
CA GLU A 167 -18.70 -1.07 19.20
C GLU A 167 -17.93 -2.25 18.59
N VAL A 168 -16.61 -2.07 18.47
CA VAL A 168 -15.77 -3.03 17.78
C VAL A 168 -15.48 -4.23 18.66
N LYS A 169 -15.77 -5.43 18.14
CA LYS A 169 -15.42 -6.68 18.80
C LYS A 169 -13.91 -6.80 18.94
N ARG A 170 -13.44 -7.10 20.16
CA ARG A 170 -12.02 -7.18 20.47
C ARG A 170 -11.34 -8.32 19.70
N ASN A 171 -10.30 -7.98 18.98
CA ASN A 171 -9.40 -8.90 18.30
C ASN A 171 -8.04 -8.21 18.11
N THR A 172 -7.01 -8.72 18.83
CA THR A 172 -5.66 -8.14 18.83
C THR A 172 -4.82 -8.57 17.64
N GLU A 173 -5.17 -9.69 17.00
CA GLU A 173 -4.43 -10.22 15.85
C GLU A 173 -4.86 -9.55 14.54
N LYS A 174 -6.16 -9.22 14.41
CA LYS A 174 -6.74 -8.62 13.21
C LYS A 174 -7.29 -7.23 13.55
N PRO A 175 -6.55 -6.14 13.29
CA PRO A 175 -7.01 -4.78 13.57
C PRO A 175 -8.27 -4.44 12.76
N PHE A 176 -9.15 -3.64 13.35
CA PHE A 176 -10.30 -3.04 12.67
C PHE A 176 -9.92 -1.64 12.20
N ILE A 177 -10.14 -1.36 10.93
CA ILE A 177 -9.69 -0.12 10.29
C ILE A 177 -10.88 0.54 9.60
N VAL A 178 -11.26 1.72 10.08
CA VAL A 178 -12.23 2.59 9.42
C VAL A 178 -11.49 3.59 8.55
N ARG A 179 -11.83 3.64 7.28
CA ARG A 179 -11.25 4.56 6.31
C ARG A 179 -12.28 5.54 5.80
N SER A 180 -11.90 6.79 5.73
CA SER A 180 -12.60 7.85 4.99
C SER A 180 -11.64 8.52 4.02
N GLU A 181 -12.11 9.49 3.26
CA GLU A 181 -11.23 10.28 2.37
C GLU A 181 -10.23 11.14 3.15
N ALA A 182 -10.59 11.55 4.37
CA ALA A 182 -9.77 12.47 5.17
C ALA A 182 -8.91 11.77 6.24
N MET A 183 -9.40 10.66 6.82
CA MET A 183 -8.81 10.08 8.02
C MET A 183 -8.96 8.56 8.04
N GLN A 184 -7.99 7.88 8.62
CA GLN A 184 -8.02 6.47 8.95
C GLN A 184 -7.97 6.29 10.47
N VAL A 185 -8.83 5.43 10.99
CA VAL A 185 -8.90 5.04 12.40
C VAL A 185 -8.61 3.55 12.53
N ARG A 186 -7.66 3.18 13.37
CA ARG A 186 -7.27 1.80 13.64
C ARG A 186 -7.50 1.46 15.09
N VAL A 187 -8.17 0.32 15.34
CA VAL A 187 -8.53 -0.14 16.68
C VAL A 187 -8.43 -1.66 16.80
N LEU A 188 -8.31 -2.17 18.04
CA LEU A 188 -8.27 -3.61 18.32
C LEU A 188 -9.55 -4.12 19.03
N GLY A 189 -10.37 -3.22 19.57
CA GLY A 189 -11.59 -3.57 20.31
C GLY A 189 -12.01 -2.40 21.18
N THR A 190 -12.69 -1.44 20.59
CA THR A 190 -12.83 -0.07 21.05
C THR A 190 -14.24 0.41 20.77
N VAL A 191 -14.75 1.27 21.63
CA VAL A 191 -16.01 1.98 21.44
C VAL A 191 -15.69 3.43 21.07
N PHE A 192 -16.17 3.88 19.90
CA PHE A 192 -15.86 5.20 19.40
C PHE A 192 -16.93 5.72 18.42
N ASN A 193 -16.99 7.03 18.28
CA ASN A 193 -17.75 7.70 17.22
C ASN A 193 -16.79 8.23 16.15
N PHE A 194 -17.15 8.06 14.90
CA PHE A 194 -16.39 8.59 13.78
C PHE A 194 -17.28 9.33 12.82
N LYS A 195 -16.88 10.57 12.51
CA LYS A 195 -17.57 11.46 11.58
C LYS A 195 -16.62 11.90 10.49
N SER A 196 -17.04 11.79 9.24
CA SER A 196 -16.27 12.24 8.07
C SER A 196 -17.18 12.98 7.11
N ASP A 197 -16.70 14.12 6.65
CA ASP A 197 -17.37 14.94 5.63
C ASP A 197 -16.44 15.03 4.41
N LYS A 198 -16.84 14.38 3.34
CA LYS A 198 -16.11 14.38 2.08
C LYS A 198 -16.04 15.75 1.45
N THR A 199 -17.11 16.53 1.53
CA THR A 199 -17.21 17.86 0.91
C THR A 199 -16.18 18.81 1.50
N ASN A 200 -16.06 18.81 2.84
CA ASN A 200 -15.14 19.65 3.57
C ASN A 200 -13.79 19.00 3.85
N ARG A 201 -13.60 17.73 3.43
CA ARG A 201 -12.41 16.93 3.75
C ARG A 201 -12.05 17.00 5.23
N SER A 202 -13.05 17.00 6.08
CA SER A 202 -12.90 17.02 7.53
C SER A 202 -13.27 15.67 8.12
N ALA A 203 -12.64 15.31 9.22
CA ALA A 203 -13.00 14.12 9.97
C ALA A 203 -12.75 14.32 11.46
N VAL A 204 -13.59 13.67 12.27
CA VAL A 204 -13.49 13.68 13.73
C VAL A 204 -13.63 12.24 14.24
N ALA A 205 -12.67 11.79 15.02
CA ALA A 205 -12.71 10.53 15.73
C ALA A 205 -12.81 10.82 17.24
N THR A 206 -13.83 10.32 17.91
CA THR A 206 -14.06 10.51 19.35
C THR A 206 -13.96 9.17 20.06
N LEU A 207 -13.07 9.05 21.03
CA LEU A 207 -12.87 7.83 21.79
C LEU A 207 -13.73 7.82 23.05
N ILE A 208 -14.55 6.76 23.20
CA ILE A 208 -15.38 6.51 24.39
C ILE A 208 -14.70 5.50 25.31
N LYS A 209 -14.28 4.35 24.79
CA LYS A 209 -13.64 3.29 25.57
C LYS A 209 -12.59 2.54 24.75
N GLY A 210 -11.44 2.28 25.35
CA GLY A 210 -10.32 1.54 24.74
C GLY A 210 -9.20 2.47 24.26
N GLU A 211 -8.64 2.21 23.10
CA GLU A 211 -7.55 2.97 22.48
C GLU A 211 -7.78 3.10 20.97
N ILE A 212 -7.46 4.24 20.41
CA ILE A 212 -7.58 4.54 18.98
C ILE A 212 -6.26 5.09 18.47
N GLU A 213 -5.78 4.51 17.38
CA GLU A 213 -4.77 5.12 16.53
C GLU A 213 -5.46 5.84 15.37
N VAL A 214 -5.23 7.14 15.26
CA VAL A 214 -5.79 8.02 14.22
C VAL A 214 -4.66 8.47 13.31
N LYS A 215 -4.84 8.33 12.00
CA LYS A 215 -3.89 8.78 10.98
C LYS A 215 -4.63 9.57 9.91
N GLY A 216 -4.06 10.69 9.48
CA GLY A 216 -4.51 11.38 8.27
C GLY A 216 -4.20 10.55 7.01
N THR A 217 -4.96 10.76 5.94
CA THR A 217 -4.75 10.02 4.67
C THR A 217 -3.57 10.51 3.86
N HIS A 218 -3.00 11.66 4.22
CA HIS A 218 -1.79 12.22 3.63
C HIS A 218 -0.69 12.29 4.71
N GLU A 219 0.11 13.33 4.71
CA GLU A 219 1.24 13.49 5.65
C GLU A 219 0.88 14.20 6.97
N GLU A 220 -0.40 14.11 7.41
CA GLU A 220 -0.88 14.81 8.61
C GLU A 220 -0.41 14.21 9.95
N GLY A 221 0.32 13.09 9.89
CA GLY A 221 0.84 12.41 11.06
C GLY A 221 -0.11 11.37 11.65
N MET A 222 0.27 10.83 12.82
CA MET A 222 -0.44 9.79 13.55
C MET A 222 -0.57 10.22 15.03
N ILE A 223 -1.73 9.97 15.61
CA ILE A 223 -2.04 10.29 17.01
C ILE A 223 -2.74 9.09 17.66
N VAL A 224 -2.41 8.82 18.92
CA VAL A 224 -3.12 7.86 19.74
C VAL A 224 -3.99 8.62 20.74
N LEU A 225 -5.29 8.26 20.82
CA LEU A 225 -6.25 8.88 21.73
C LEU A 225 -6.43 8.03 22.98
N ALA A 226 -6.59 8.72 24.11
CA ALA A 226 -7.10 8.16 25.37
C ALA A 226 -8.63 8.37 25.48
N PRO A 227 -9.34 7.58 26.29
CA PRO A 227 -10.77 7.78 26.54
C PRO A 227 -11.11 9.22 26.93
N GLY A 228 -12.20 9.77 26.38
CA GLY A 228 -12.61 11.15 26.58
C GLY A 228 -11.90 12.17 25.68
N GLN A 229 -11.06 11.70 24.73
CA GLN A 229 -10.42 12.56 23.75
C GLN A 229 -11.05 12.41 22.36
N LYS A 230 -10.93 13.45 21.55
CA LYS A 230 -11.24 13.43 20.12
C LYS A 230 -10.08 13.96 19.28
N ALA A 231 -9.87 13.40 18.12
CA ALA A 231 -8.98 13.92 17.09
C ALA A 231 -9.83 14.57 16.00
N GLU A 232 -9.50 15.80 15.66
CA GLU A 232 -10.12 16.55 14.56
C GLU A 232 -9.07 16.83 13.49
N LEU A 233 -9.37 16.49 12.23
CA LEU A 233 -8.58 16.94 11.10
C LEU A 233 -9.11 18.30 10.65
N ASN A 234 -8.26 19.32 10.79
CA ASN A 234 -8.58 20.64 10.27
C ASN A 234 -8.33 20.67 8.76
N ALA A 235 -9.38 20.87 7.99
CA ALA A 235 -9.36 20.85 6.53
C ALA A 235 -8.47 21.95 5.91
N VAL A 236 -8.32 23.10 6.60
CA VAL A 236 -7.53 24.24 6.12
C VAL A 236 -6.04 24.07 6.41
N THR A 237 -5.72 23.77 7.68
CA THR A 237 -4.32 23.63 8.13
C THR A 237 -3.74 22.26 7.89
N ARG A 238 -4.57 21.27 7.54
CA ARG A 238 -4.22 19.86 7.36
C ARG A 238 -3.45 19.28 8.54
N ARG A 239 -3.88 19.65 9.75
CA ARG A 239 -3.30 19.17 11.00
C ARG A 239 -4.33 18.40 11.81
N LEU A 240 -3.87 17.31 12.39
CA LEU A 240 -4.62 16.57 13.42
C LEU A 240 -4.46 17.31 14.75
N VAL A 241 -5.59 17.64 15.38
CA VAL A 241 -5.63 18.32 16.67
C VAL A 241 -6.39 17.45 17.66
N VAL A 242 -5.77 17.19 18.83
CA VAL A 242 -6.45 16.48 19.93
C VAL A 242 -7.14 17.50 20.83
N LYS A 243 -8.40 17.22 21.17
CA LYS A 243 -9.19 17.98 22.12
C LYS A 243 -9.83 17.04 23.13
N GLN A 244 -10.06 17.54 24.34
CA GLN A 244 -10.94 16.84 25.28
C GLN A 244 -12.39 16.93 24.81
N VAL A 245 -13.13 15.87 25.02
CA VAL A 245 -14.57 15.86 24.73
C VAL A 245 -15.27 16.58 25.88
N ASP A 246 -16.10 17.54 25.55
CA ASP A 246 -16.96 18.20 26.54
C ASP A 246 -17.84 17.12 27.24
N THR A 247 -18.11 17.31 28.53
CA THR A 247 -18.79 16.34 29.38
C THR A 247 -20.28 16.10 29.08
N GLY A 248 -20.81 16.71 28.00
CA GLY A 248 -22.14 16.47 27.46
C GLY A 248 -22.07 15.77 26.13
N ILE A 249 -22.22 14.45 26.10
CA ILE A 249 -22.22 13.67 24.86
C ILE A 249 -23.67 13.31 24.50
N GLU A 250 -24.09 13.72 23.32
CA GLU A 250 -25.29 13.16 22.71
C GLU A 250 -25.01 11.73 22.25
N ASN A 251 -25.58 10.76 22.95
CA ASN A 251 -25.59 9.36 22.48
C ASN A 251 -26.72 9.19 21.47
N TRP A 252 -26.52 9.78 20.30
CA TRP A 252 -27.51 9.81 19.22
C TRP A 252 -27.97 8.41 18.78
N HIS A 253 -27.10 7.40 18.89
CA HIS A 253 -27.40 6.01 18.52
C HIS A 253 -28.39 5.33 19.50
N ASN A 254 -28.43 5.76 20.76
CA ASN A 254 -29.38 5.32 21.78
C ASN A 254 -30.49 6.34 22.02
N ASN A 255 -30.49 7.43 21.28
CA ASN A 255 -31.42 8.54 21.46
C ASN A 255 -31.38 9.08 22.89
N GLN A 256 -30.21 9.33 23.43
CA GLN A 256 -29.96 9.74 24.80
C GLN A 256 -28.96 10.89 24.90
N PHE A 257 -29.11 11.72 25.90
CA PHE A 257 -28.07 12.62 26.39
C PHE A 257 -27.42 12.00 27.62
N VAL A 258 -26.09 11.96 27.66
CA VAL A 258 -25.34 11.52 28.82
C VAL A 258 -24.53 12.71 29.34
N PHE A 259 -24.83 13.09 30.57
CA PHE A 259 -24.13 14.15 31.28
C PHE A 259 -23.32 13.57 32.42
N GLU A 260 -22.05 13.94 32.50
CA GLU A 260 -21.12 13.53 33.56
C GLU A 260 -20.46 14.77 34.13
N LYS A 261 -20.87 15.18 35.35
CA LYS A 261 -20.45 16.44 35.98
C LYS A 261 -20.55 17.64 35.04
N ALA A 262 -21.60 17.68 34.22
CA ALA A 262 -21.86 18.76 33.30
C ALA A 262 -22.48 19.98 34.00
N ASP A 263 -21.94 21.15 33.75
CA ASP A 263 -22.55 22.40 34.19
C ASP A 263 -23.72 22.82 33.29
N ILE A 264 -24.46 23.84 33.71
CA ILE A 264 -25.64 24.31 32.96
C ILE A 264 -25.30 24.81 31.56
N PHE A 265 -24.08 25.36 31.34
CA PHE A 265 -23.63 25.83 30.02
C PHE A 265 -23.40 24.65 29.07
N THR A 266 -22.81 23.59 29.59
CA THR A 266 -22.58 22.34 28.84
C THR A 266 -23.91 21.68 28.45
N ILE A 267 -24.89 21.64 29.38
CA ILE A 267 -26.22 21.10 29.12
C ILE A 267 -26.95 21.97 28.05
N ALA A 268 -26.93 23.30 28.22
CA ALA A 268 -27.53 24.20 27.24
C ALA A 268 -26.94 24.02 25.84
N ARG A 269 -25.62 24.02 25.72
CA ARG A 269 -24.91 23.82 24.43
C ARG A 269 -25.24 22.46 23.78
N THR A 270 -25.35 21.41 24.58
CA THR A 270 -25.71 20.08 24.09
C THR A 270 -27.11 20.07 23.50
N LEU A 271 -28.10 20.71 24.18
CA LEU A 271 -29.45 20.84 23.68
C LEU A 271 -29.55 21.77 22.46
N GLU A 272 -28.81 22.90 22.45
CA GLU A 272 -28.74 23.80 21.30
C GLU A 272 -28.30 23.05 20.03
N ASN A 273 -27.18 22.31 20.14
CA ASN A 273 -26.62 21.56 19.02
C ASN A 273 -27.55 20.45 18.54
N SER A 274 -28.25 19.79 19.47
CA SER A 274 -29.10 18.65 19.17
C SER A 274 -30.44 19.03 18.53
N TYR A 275 -31.02 20.18 18.95
CA TYR A 275 -32.34 20.64 18.49
C TYR A 275 -32.28 21.82 17.51
N GLY A 276 -31.08 22.39 17.28
CA GLY A 276 -30.91 23.55 16.40
C GLY A 276 -31.58 24.82 16.95
N VAL A 277 -31.75 24.94 18.29
CA VAL A 277 -32.31 26.08 18.96
C VAL A 277 -31.22 26.93 19.61
N LYS A 278 -31.55 28.17 19.98
CA LYS A 278 -30.69 29.04 20.79
C LYS A 278 -31.14 29.02 22.23
N ILE A 279 -30.25 28.71 23.18
CA ILE A 279 -30.58 28.70 24.61
C ILE A 279 -29.91 29.91 25.29
N ILE A 280 -30.74 30.72 25.97
CA ILE A 280 -30.32 31.93 26.67
C ILE A 280 -30.49 31.67 28.16
N LEU A 281 -29.38 31.68 28.89
CA LEU A 281 -29.35 31.46 30.33
C LEU A 281 -29.56 32.78 31.07
N ALA A 282 -30.45 32.78 32.05
CA ALA A 282 -30.64 33.92 32.92
C ALA A 282 -29.44 34.11 33.88
N PRO A 283 -29.18 35.35 34.31
CA PRO A 283 -28.02 35.63 35.18
C PRO A 283 -28.07 34.97 36.57
N ASP A 284 -29.22 34.48 36.99
CA ASP A 284 -29.43 33.77 38.26
C ASP A 284 -29.10 32.27 38.21
N MET A 285 -28.69 31.77 37.06
CA MET A 285 -28.29 30.38 36.92
C MET A 285 -26.91 30.10 37.56
N ASP A 286 -26.89 29.11 38.45
CA ASP A 286 -25.69 28.72 39.17
C ASP A 286 -24.74 27.89 38.27
N ALA A 287 -23.69 28.51 37.77
CA ALA A 287 -22.70 27.91 36.93
C ALA A 287 -21.76 26.92 37.64
N THR A 288 -21.76 26.92 38.97
CA THR A 288 -20.85 26.07 39.77
C THR A 288 -21.41 24.64 40.01
N LYS A 289 -22.75 24.51 39.88
CA LYS A 289 -23.42 23.24 40.03
C LYS A 289 -23.21 22.35 38.82
N THR A 290 -22.89 21.08 39.08
CA THR A 290 -22.75 20.06 38.05
C THR A 290 -23.81 18.98 38.21
N TYR A 291 -24.21 18.41 37.06
CA TYR A 291 -25.24 17.41 36.96
C TYR A 291 -24.70 16.18 36.26
N SER A 292 -25.10 15.00 36.76
CA SER A 292 -24.75 13.73 36.13
C SER A 292 -26.00 12.89 35.96
N GLY A 293 -26.12 12.24 34.81
CA GLY A 293 -27.25 11.38 34.49
C GLY A 293 -27.42 11.12 33.01
N THR A 294 -28.30 10.18 32.72
CA THR A 294 -28.71 9.85 31.35
C THR A 294 -30.15 10.25 31.14
N LEU A 295 -30.42 11.01 30.09
CA LEU A 295 -31.73 11.54 29.74
C LEU A 295 -32.12 11.05 28.34
N LYS A 296 -33.29 10.43 28.19
CA LYS A 296 -33.82 10.05 26.88
C LYS A 296 -34.14 11.31 26.07
N LYS A 297 -33.53 11.43 24.90
CA LYS A 297 -33.84 12.50 23.95
C LYS A 297 -35.30 12.37 23.50
N LYS A 298 -36.03 13.44 23.49
CA LYS A 298 -37.40 13.53 23.00
C LYS A 298 -37.45 14.18 21.62
N ASP A 299 -38.59 14.12 20.96
CA ASP A 299 -38.75 14.65 19.60
C ASP A 299 -38.62 16.19 19.54
N SER A 300 -38.92 16.85 20.65
CA SER A 300 -38.77 18.30 20.76
C SER A 300 -37.94 18.73 21.97
N VAL A 301 -37.34 19.92 21.88
CA VAL A 301 -36.60 20.54 22.98
C VAL A 301 -37.54 20.78 24.18
N GLU A 302 -38.80 21.12 23.91
CA GLU A 302 -39.82 21.35 24.94
C GLU A 302 -40.09 20.10 25.78
N GLU A 303 -40.31 18.96 25.14
CA GLU A 303 -40.51 17.68 25.82
C GLU A 303 -39.27 17.25 26.64
N THR A 304 -38.08 17.51 26.10
CA THR A 304 -36.84 17.23 26.81
C THR A 304 -36.67 18.14 28.04
N LEU A 305 -36.97 19.44 27.92
CA LEU A 305 -36.93 20.37 29.03
C LEU A 305 -37.99 20.02 30.09
N ASN A 306 -39.18 19.59 29.68
CA ASN A 306 -40.21 19.10 30.60
C ASN A 306 -39.73 17.86 31.37
N LEU A 307 -39.04 16.95 30.70
CA LEU A 307 -38.45 15.79 31.36
C LEU A 307 -37.37 16.20 32.36
N ILE A 308 -36.46 17.11 32.01
CA ILE A 308 -35.46 17.67 32.94
C ILE A 308 -36.13 18.31 34.14
N LYS A 309 -37.15 19.16 33.93
CA LYS A 309 -37.91 19.83 34.97
C LYS A 309 -38.59 18.80 35.91
N SER A 310 -39.14 17.71 35.38
CA SER A 310 -39.82 16.67 36.15
C SER A 310 -38.89 15.84 37.04
N THR A 311 -37.62 15.74 36.74
CA THR A 311 -36.64 14.97 37.54
C THR A 311 -36.22 15.67 38.82
N ASN A 312 -36.50 16.95 39.00
CA ASN A 312 -36.02 17.82 40.08
C ASN A 312 -34.49 17.85 40.26
N ALA A 313 -33.76 17.17 39.39
CA ALA A 313 -32.30 17.13 39.42
C ALA A 313 -31.70 18.48 39.03
N LEU A 314 -32.38 19.19 38.09
CA LEU A 314 -32.02 20.51 37.63
C LEU A 314 -33.22 21.44 37.82
N PRO A 315 -33.23 22.31 38.86
CA PRO A 315 -34.38 23.19 39.15
C PRO A 315 -34.40 24.35 38.15
N ILE A 316 -35.01 24.10 36.99
CA ILE A 316 -35.16 25.10 35.91
C ILE A 316 -36.60 25.45 35.65
N GLU A 317 -36.82 26.70 35.24
CA GLU A 317 -37.98 27.17 34.52
C GLU A 317 -37.54 27.58 33.11
N TYR A 318 -38.43 27.42 32.13
CA TYR A 318 -38.12 27.80 30.76
C TYR A 318 -39.28 28.50 30.07
N LYS A 319 -38.94 29.31 29.07
CA LYS A 319 -39.90 29.96 28.14
C LYS A 319 -39.35 29.83 26.73
N ILE A 320 -40.19 29.36 25.81
CA ILE A 320 -39.82 29.22 24.40
C ILE A 320 -40.46 30.37 23.61
N VAL A 321 -39.64 31.07 22.81
CA VAL A 321 -40.11 32.16 21.93
C VAL A 321 -39.44 31.95 20.57
N GLY A 322 -40.21 31.47 19.60
CA GLY A 322 -39.68 31.10 18.28
C GLY A 322 -38.61 30.01 18.40
N ASN A 323 -37.41 30.27 17.88
CA ASN A 323 -36.28 29.34 17.95
C ASN A 323 -35.34 29.59 19.15
N SER A 324 -35.80 30.40 20.13
CA SER A 324 -35.01 30.71 21.33
C SER A 324 -35.69 30.18 22.59
N VAL A 325 -34.90 29.59 23.46
CA VAL A 325 -35.30 29.06 24.77
C VAL A 325 -34.62 29.88 25.85
N PHE A 326 -35.41 30.46 26.73
CA PHE A 326 -34.93 31.20 27.91
C PHE A 326 -34.97 30.25 29.11
N LEU A 327 -33.86 30.00 29.76
CA LEU A 327 -33.76 29.20 30.98
C LEU A 327 -33.46 30.08 32.18
N SER A 328 -34.19 29.89 33.27
CA SER A 328 -33.98 30.56 34.56
C SER A 328 -33.99 29.55 35.70
N SER A 329 -33.47 29.92 36.86
CA SER A 329 -33.55 29.09 38.04
C SER A 329 -34.98 29.05 38.56
N LYS A 330 -35.45 27.87 38.99
CA LYS A 330 -36.72 27.74 39.71
C LYS A 330 -36.54 28.34 41.10
N LYS A 331 -37.28 29.37 41.42
CA LYS A 331 -37.32 30.01 42.74
C LYS A 331 -37.92 29.10 43.79
#